data_386495aacda9925300500e92784b7148
#
_entry.id   386495aacda9925300500e92784b7148
#
_cell.length_a   1.000
_cell.length_b   1.000
_cell.length_c   1.000
_cell.angle_alpha   90.00
_cell.angle_beta   90.00
_cell.angle_gamma   90.00
#
_symmetry.space_group_name_H-M   'P 1'
#
loop_
_entity.id
_entity.type
_entity.pdbx_description
1 polymer ?
#
loop_
_entity_poly.entity_id
_entity_poly.type
_entity_poly.pdbx_seq_one_letter_code
_entity_poly.pdbx_strand_id
1 'polypeptide(L)' 'MKGRNMNAISIKDNNGKDYHINNIKSFYKHLLDFHAVGTSLHEENGHYFTVDDAFRLQVEKLYKNQS' A
#
# COMPACT_ATOMS: atom_id res chain seq x y z
N MET A 1 20.48 -10.39 12.70
CA MET A 1 19.88 -10.24 12.31
C MET A 1 19.34 -10.17 11.83
N LYS A 2 19.49 -10.19 11.70
CA LYS A 2 18.90 -9.95 11.08
C LYS A 2 17.90 -9.95 10.71
N GLY A 3 17.47 -9.74 10.69
CA GLY A 3 16.57 -9.64 10.25
C GLY A 3 15.90 -9.45 10.07
N ARG A 4 15.54 -9.15 9.78
CA ARG A 4 14.82 -8.75 9.52
C ARG A 4 13.82 -8.64 9.12
N ASN A 5 13.17 -8.55 9.25
CA ASN A 5 12.23 -8.29 8.84
C ASN A 5 11.71 -7.30 8.42
N MET A 6 12.14 -6.92 8.37
CA MET A 6 12.06 -5.81 7.95
C MET A 6 11.05 -5.48 7.08
N ASN A 7 10.29 -6.20 6.73
CA ASN A 7 9.25 -5.97 5.79
C ASN A 7 7.90 -5.75 6.43
N ALA A 8 7.89 -5.34 7.66
CA ALA A 8 6.64 -5.06 8.34
C ALA A 8 6.15 -3.68 7.94
N ILE A 9 5.54 -3.59 6.77
CA ILE A 9 4.98 -2.35 6.27
C ILE A 9 3.49 -2.34 6.60
N SER A 10 3.02 -1.26 7.20
CA SER A 10 1.59 -1.12 7.42
C SER A 10 1.13 0.27 7.02
N ILE A 11 -0.12 0.36 6.59
CA ILE A 11 -0.75 1.61 6.23
C ILE A 11 -2.13 1.66 6.87
N LYS A 12 -2.67 2.86 7.01
CA LYS A 12 -4.00 3.03 7.57
C LYS A 12 -5.04 2.90 6.48
N ASP A 13 -6.10 2.16 6.78
CA ASP A 13 -7.23 2.11 5.87
C ASP A 13 -8.14 3.31 6.11
N ASN A 14 -9.27 3.38 5.39
CA ASN A 14 -10.17 4.53 5.50
C ASN A 14 -10.84 4.64 6.87
N ASN A 15 -10.79 3.57 7.66
CA ASN A 15 -11.33 3.59 9.01
C ASN A 15 -10.27 3.86 10.07
N GLY A 16 -9.04 4.13 9.64
CA GLY A 16 -7.95 4.39 10.55
C GLY A 16 -7.32 3.16 11.15
N LYS A 17 -7.64 1.99 10.65
CA LYS A 17 -7.06 0.74 11.12
C LYS A 17 -5.79 0.41 10.34
N ASP A 18 -4.82 -0.17 11.02
CA ASP A 18 -3.58 -0.58 10.37
C ASP A 18 -3.81 -1.83 9.53
N TYR A 19 -3.28 -1.81 8.33
CA TYR A 19 -3.29 -2.97 7.45
C TYR A 19 -1.84 -3.34 7.11
N HIS A 20 -1.44 -4.56 7.44
CA HIS A 20 -0.09 -5.04 7.17
C HIS A 20 0.02 -5.54 5.75
N ILE A 21 0.98 -5.01 5.02
CA ILE A 21 1.21 -5.38 3.63
C ILE A 21 2.36 -6.35 3.58
N ASN A 22 2.06 -7.60 3.25
CA ASN A 22 3.09 -8.64 3.16
C ASN A 22 3.97 -8.49 1.93
N ASN A 23 3.43 -7.96 0.85
CA ASN A 23 4.18 -7.82 -0.40
C ASN A 23 3.86 -6.45 -1.00
N ILE A 24 4.70 -5.47 -0.66
CA ILE A 24 4.47 -4.10 -1.12
C ILE A 24 4.61 -4.01 -2.64
N LYS A 25 5.45 -4.84 -3.25
CA LYS A 25 5.63 -4.80 -4.69
C LYS A 25 4.34 -5.18 -5.41
N SER A 26 3.69 -6.25 -4.95
CA SER A 26 2.41 -6.67 -5.54
C SER A 26 1.32 -5.64 -5.30
N PHE A 27 1.31 -5.05 -4.12
CA PHE A 27 0.32 -4.04 -3.78
C PHE A 27 0.47 -2.81 -4.69
N TYR A 28 1.71 -2.36 -4.84
CA TYR A 28 2.01 -1.21 -5.69
C TYR A 28 1.66 -1.51 -7.16
N LYS A 29 2.02 -2.70 -7.63
CA LYS A 29 1.71 -3.10 -9.00
C LYS A 29 0.20 -3.11 -9.24
N HIS A 30 -0.58 -3.58 -8.27
CA HIS A 30 -2.03 -3.57 -8.40
C HIS A 30 -2.55 -2.14 -8.54
N LEU A 31 -2.00 -1.21 -7.77
CA LEU A 31 -2.41 0.18 -7.88
C LEU A 31 -2.11 0.74 -9.27
N LEU A 32 -0.96 0.41 -9.83
CA LEU A 32 -0.60 0.88 -11.16
C LEU A 32 -1.48 0.27 -12.24
N ASP A 33 -1.88 -1.00 -12.06
CA ASP A 33 -2.68 -1.69 -13.06
C ASP A 33 -4.15 -1.28 -13.03
N PHE A 34 -4.70 -1.01 -11.86
CA PHE A 34 -6.14 -0.82 -11.72
C PHE A 34 -6.55 0.52 -11.14
N HIS A 35 -5.62 1.25 -10.53
CA HIS A 35 -5.91 2.51 -9.86
C HIS A 35 -4.88 3.58 -10.20
N ALA A 36 -4.43 3.58 -11.45
CA ALA A 36 -3.30 4.41 -11.85
C ALA A 36 -3.62 5.90 -11.93
N VAL A 37 -4.87 6.25 -12.20
CA VAL A 37 -5.24 7.65 -12.40
C VAL A 37 -6.52 7.96 -11.64
N GLY A 38 -6.66 9.23 -11.29
CA GLY A 38 -7.87 9.70 -10.62
C GLY A 38 -7.98 9.20 -9.19
N THR A 39 -9.20 9.20 -8.69
CA THR A 39 -9.50 8.73 -7.34
C THR A 39 -10.41 7.53 -7.44
N SER A 40 -10.06 6.45 -6.77
CA SER A 40 -10.85 5.24 -6.78
C SER A 40 -10.79 4.56 -5.42
N LEU A 41 -11.64 3.58 -5.22
CA LEU A 41 -11.70 2.84 -3.97
C LEU A 41 -11.13 1.44 -4.19
N HIS A 42 -10.17 1.06 -3.35
CA HIS A 42 -9.58 -0.27 -3.38
C HIS A 42 -9.95 -1.00 -2.10
N GLU A 43 -10.42 -2.23 -2.24
CA GLU A 43 -10.75 -3.06 -1.09
C GLU A 43 -9.78 -4.22 -1.06
N GLU A 44 -9.24 -4.52 0.13
CA GLU A 44 -8.34 -5.66 0.31
C GLU A 44 -8.52 -6.23 1.69
N ASN A 45 -8.90 -7.50 1.75
CA ASN A 45 -9.06 -8.23 3.01
C ASN A 45 -9.95 -7.51 4.02
N GLY A 46 -11.01 -6.87 3.52
CA GLY A 46 -11.94 -6.16 4.37
C GLY A 46 -11.54 -4.73 4.71
N HIS A 47 -10.40 -4.27 4.19
CA HIS A 47 -9.94 -2.90 4.39
C HIS A 47 -10.19 -2.09 3.14
N TYR A 48 -10.64 -0.85 3.31
CA TYR A 48 -10.92 0.04 2.20
C TYR A 48 -9.93 1.19 2.17
N PHE A 49 -9.44 1.49 0.98
CA PHE A 49 -8.46 2.56 0.77
C PHE A 49 -8.93 3.47 -0.34
N THR A 50 -8.88 4.78 -0.09
CA THR A 50 -9.11 5.75 -1.15
C THR A 50 -7.78 5.96 -1.88
N VAL A 51 -7.73 5.56 -3.15
CA VAL A 51 -6.51 5.66 -3.94
C VAL A 51 -6.56 6.92 -4.77
N ASP A 52 -5.75 7.89 -4.40
CA ASP A 52 -5.60 9.15 -5.10
C ASP A 52 -4.10 9.39 -5.33
N ASP A 53 -3.73 10.57 -5.81
CA ASP A 53 -2.32 10.86 -6.09
C ASP A 53 -1.47 10.76 -4.83
N ALA A 54 -1.98 11.26 -3.70
CA ALA A 54 -1.21 11.22 -2.46
C ALA A 54 -1.02 9.79 -1.99
N PHE A 55 -2.04 8.96 -2.10
CA PHE A 55 -1.95 7.57 -1.69
C PHE A 55 -0.97 6.80 -2.57
N ARG A 56 -1.04 7.00 -3.88
CA ARG A 56 -0.11 6.35 -4.80
C ARG A 56 1.33 6.73 -4.51
N LEU A 57 1.57 8.00 -4.19
CA LEU A 57 2.91 8.47 -3.84
C LEU A 57 3.39 7.84 -2.54
N GLN A 58 2.50 7.72 -1.56
CA GLN A 58 2.84 7.08 -0.30
C GLN A 58 3.28 5.64 -0.51
N VAL A 59 2.52 4.89 -1.30
CA VAL A 59 2.83 3.48 -1.56
C VAL A 59 4.11 3.36 -2.36
N GLU A 60 4.32 4.25 -3.32
CA GLU A 60 5.55 4.25 -4.10
C GLU A 60 6.77 4.44 -3.22
N LYS A 61 6.70 5.36 -2.27
CA LYS A 61 7.81 5.60 -1.35
C LYS A 61 8.09 4.38 -0.48
N LEU A 62 7.04 3.73 0.00
CA LEU A 62 7.20 2.52 0.79
C LEU A 62 7.87 1.42 -0.04
N TYR A 63 7.45 1.28 -1.29
CA TYR A 63 8.02 0.30 -2.19
C TYR A 63 9.51 0.58 -2.44
N LYS A 64 9.86 1.83 -2.71
CA LYS A 64 11.25 2.18 -2.99
C LYS A 64 12.13 2.06 -1.76
N ASN A 65 11.59 2.37 -0.59
CA ASN A 65 12.38 2.33 0.64
C ASN A 65 12.69 0.92 1.10
N GLN A 66 11.90 -0.05 0.65
CA GLN A 66 12.15 -1.39 1.11
C GLN A 66 13.22 -2.11 0.29
N SER A 67 13.55 -1.61 -0.87
CA SER A 67 14.60 -2.24 -1.69
C SER A 67 16.00 -1.63 -1.38
#